data_9d39b4acc61a42051615e23e4834166e
#
_entry.id   9d39b4acc61a42051615e23e4834166e
#
_cell.length_a   1.000
_cell.length_b   1.000
_cell.length_c   1.000
_cell.angle_alpha   90.00
_cell.angle_beta   90.00
_cell.angle_gamma   90.00
#
_symmetry.space_group_name_H-M   'P 1'
#
loop_
_entity.id
_entity.type
_entity.pdbx_description
1 polymer ?
#
loop_
_entity_poly.entity_id
_entity_poly.type
_entity_poly.pdbx_seq_one_letter_code
_entity_poly.pdbx_strand_id
1 'polypeptide(L)'
;QRDGVGVGGHISSYAGQATLYEVGLNHFFRGQDHPGGGDHIFFQGHSSPGNYARAFLEGRLTEEDLDGFRQEKSRQGHGLPSYPHPRMMPHFWQYPTVSMGLGPMNAIFQAQTNRYLHNNGIKDTSDQHVWAFLGDGEMDEPESRGQLHIAANDKLDNLTFVINCNLQRLDGPVRGNGKIVQELESYFRGAGWNVIKVLWGREWDPLLEADD
;
A
#
# COMPACT_ATOMS: atom_id res chain seq x y z
N GLN A 1 0.42 0.79 -26.15
CA GLN A 1 -1.00 0.40 -25.99
C GLN A 1 -1.28 -0.71 -26.99
N ARG A 2 -1.76 -1.86 -26.52
CA ARG A 2 -2.13 -2.97 -27.41
C ARG A 2 -3.60 -2.84 -27.77
N ASP A 3 -3.95 -3.16 -29.00
CA ASP A 3 -5.33 -3.20 -29.44
C ASP A 3 -6.15 -4.18 -28.58
N GLY A 4 -7.24 -3.72 -28.01
CA GLY A 4 -8.17 -4.50 -27.21
C GLY A 4 -7.84 -4.66 -25.72
N VAL A 5 -6.75 -4.05 -25.20
CA VAL A 5 -6.40 -4.06 -23.77
C VAL A 5 -6.50 -2.65 -23.18
N GLY A 6 -7.56 -2.40 -22.44
CA GLY A 6 -7.69 -1.18 -21.65
C GLY A 6 -6.72 -1.19 -20.46
N VAL A 7 -5.71 -0.33 -20.46
CA VAL A 7 -4.77 -0.13 -19.36
C VAL A 7 -5.06 1.25 -18.79
N GLY A 8 -5.93 1.34 -17.81
CA GLY A 8 -6.30 2.64 -17.23
C GLY A 8 -5.87 2.81 -15.79
N GLY A 9 -5.61 4.04 -15.39
CA GLY A 9 -5.67 4.53 -14.00
C GLY A 9 -4.56 4.14 -13.02
N HIS A 10 -3.89 3.03 -13.22
CA HIS A 10 -2.95 2.47 -12.23
C HIS A 10 -1.57 3.17 -12.19
N ILE A 11 -1.14 3.76 -13.28
CA ILE A 11 0.16 4.45 -13.37
C ILE A 11 0.17 5.69 -12.46
N SER A 12 -0.91 6.47 -12.45
CA SER A 12 -1.02 7.66 -11.59
C SER A 12 -1.02 7.31 -10.10
N SER A 13 -1.65 6.19 -9.72
CA SER A 13 -1.61 5.70 -8.33
C SER A 13 -0.19 5.36 -7.90
N TYR A 14 0.57 4.67 -8.76
CA TYR A 14 1.97 4.38 -8.46
C TYR A 14 2.82 5.65 -8.44
N ALA A 15 2.65 6.57 -9.40
CA ALA A 15 3.41 7.81 -9.46
C ALA A 15 3.30 8.63 -8.16
N GLY A 16 2.10 8.69 -7.56
CA GLY A 16 1.90 9.36 -6.27
C GLY A 16 2.56 8.64 -5.09
N GLN A 17 2.89 7.36 -5.21
CA GLN A 17 3.48 6.55 -4.14
C GLN A 17 4.92 6.11 -4.43
N ALA A 18 5.46 6.38 -5.62
CA ALA A 18 6.75 5.86 -6.05
C ALA A 18 7.87 6.18 -5.04
N THR A 19 7.98 7.43 -4.61
CA THR A 19 8.97 7.84 -3.62
C THR A 19 8.77 7.13 -2.28
N LEU A 20 7.53 6.94 -1.84
CA LEU A 20 7.22 6.24 -0.59
C LEU A 20 7.65 4.77 -0.67
N TYR A 21 7.39 4.10 -1.79
CA TYR A 21 7.83 2.72 -1.99
C TYR A 21 9.36 2.63 -2.10
N GLU A 22 10.00 3.53 -2.85
CA GLU A 22 11.46 3.54 -2.96
C GLU A 22 12.14 3.73 -1.60
N VAL A 23 11.67 4.69 -0.82
CA VAL A 23 12.18 4.93 0.53
C VAL A 23 11.91 3.73 1.45
N GLY A 24 10.69 3.17 1.38
CA GLY A 24 10.32 2.00 2.16
C GLY A 24 11.20 0.79 1.84
N LEU A 25 11.33 0.44 0.57
CA LEU A 25 12.08 -0.73 0.10
C LEU A 25 13.58 -0.60 0.34
N ASN A 26 14.14 0.61 0.25
CA ASN A 26 15.58 0.81 0.41
C ASN A 26 16.03 1.07 1.86
N HIS A 27 15.14 1.55 2.74
CA HIS A 27 15.56 2.04 4.04
C HIS A 27 14.76 1.53 5.25
N PHE A 28 13.53 1.05 5.05
CA PHE A 28 12.64 0.73 6.16
C PHE A 28 12.16 -0.71 6.19
N PHE A 29 11.76 -1.27 5.05
CA PHE A 29 11.17 -2.60 5.03
C PHE A 29 12.24 -3.67 5.20
N ARG A 30 11.98 -4.59 6.12
CA ARG A 30 12.84 -5.74 6.36
C ARG A 30 12.42 -6.90 5.48
N GLY A 31 13.38 -7.49 4.78
CA GLY A 31 13.17 -8.68 3.95
C GLY A 31 12.96 -9.94 4.80
N GLN A 32 12.54 -11.02 4.15
CA GLN A 32 12.29 -12.30 4.83
C GLN A 32 13.55 -12.94 5.44
N ASP A 33 14.72 -12.51 5.01
CA ASP A 33 16.04 -12.92 5.49
C ASP A 33 16.46 -12.22 6.79
N HIS A 34 15.68 -11.23 7.26
CA HIS A 34 15.92 -10.58 8.54
C HIS A 34 15.75 -11.59 9.70
N PRO A 35 16.65 -11.60 10.72
CA PRO A 35 16.60 -12.59 11.82
C PRO A 35 15.27 -12.63 12.58
N GLY A 36 14.58 -11.49 12.74
CA GLY A 36 13.24 -11.41 13.36
C GLY A 36 12.09 -11.75 12.40
N GLY A 37 12.40 -12.15 11.16
CA GLY A 37 11.43 -12.30 10.08
C GLY A 37 11.15 -10.97 9.37
N GLY A 38 10.65 -11.05 8.13
CA GLY A 38 10.35 -9.88 7.30
C GLY A 38 9.11 -9.12 7.75
N ASP A 39 9.05 -7.85 7.36
CA ASP A 39 7.85 -7.04 7.53
C ASP A 39 6.72 -7.51 6.61
N HIS A 40 5.52 -7.12 6.94
CA HIS A 40 4.32 -7.43 6.17
C HIS A 40 3.87 -6.18 5.41
N ILE A 41 3.92 -6.23 4.07
CA ILE A 41 3.60 -5.07 3.25
C ILE A 41 2.32 -5.31 2.46
N PHE A 42 1.30 -4.53 2.76
CA PHE A 42 0.06 -4.46 2.00
C PHE A 42 0.19 -3.32 0.97
N PHE A 43 0.70 -3.64 -0.20
CA PHE A 43 0.79 -2.66 -1.29
C PHE A 43 -0.60 -2.27 -1.77
N GLN A 44 -0.81 -1.00 -2.11
CA GLN A 44 -2.06 -0.57 -2.72
C GLN A 44 -2.28 -1.34 -4.05
N GLY A 45 -3.47 -1.92 -4.22
CA GLY A 45 -3.76 -2.76 -5.38
C GLY A 45 -3.53 -2.08 -6.72
N HIS A 46 -3.92 -0.80 -6.83
CA HIS A 46 -3.73 0.00 -8.03
C HIS A 46 -2.25 0.29 -8.37
N SER A 47 -1.33 0.12 -7.44
CA SER A 47 0.11 0.34 -7.65
C SER A 47 0.84 -0.86 -8.26
N SER A 48 0.17 -1.99 -8.48
CA SER A 48 0.78 -3.23 -8.99
C SER A 48 1.62 -3.04 -10.26
N PRO A 49 1.20 -2.27 -11.29
CA PRO A 49 2.02 -2.08 -12.48
C PRO A 49 3.40 -1.50 -12.20
N GLY A 50 3.49 -0.55 -11.29
CA GLY A 50 4.78 0.04 -10.92
C GLY A 50 5.65 -0.93 -10.10
N ASN A 51 5.04 -1.72 -9.22
CA ASN A 51 5.76 -2.78 -8.50
C ASN A 51 6.31 -3.84 -9.46
N TYR A 52 5.57 -4.19 -10.52
CA TYR A 52 6.08 -5.09 -11.57
C TYR A 52 7.23 -4.44 -12.37
N ALA A 53 7.10 -3.17 -12.73
CA ALA A 53 8.16 -2.44 -13.42
C ALA A 53 9.43 -2.37 -12.59
N ARG A 54 9.33 -2.09 -11.28
CA ARG A 54 10.46 -2.15 -10.37
C ARG A 54 11.08 -3.54 -10.32
N ALA A 55 10.28 -4.58 -10.16
CA ALA A 55 10.76 -5.96 -10.09
C ALA A 55 11.44 -6.41 -11.40
N PHE A 56 10.99 -5.89 -12.54
CA PHE A 56 11.68 -6.08 -13.81
C PHE A 56 13.08 -5.43 -13.80
N LEU A 57 13.19 -4.20 -13.32
CA LEU A 57 14.50 -3.52 -13.20
C LEU A 57 15.43 -4.22 -12.20
N GLU A 58 14.90 -4.90 -11.21
CA GLU A 58 15.63 -5.76 -10.26
C GLU A 58 15.99 -7.14 -10.85
N GLY A 59 15.58 -7.46 -12.06
CA GLY A 59 15.81 -8.76 -12.70
C GLY A 59 14.94 -9.90 -12.16
N ARG A 60 13.88 -9.61 -11.42
CA ARG A 60 12.94 -10.58 -10.84
C ARG A 60 11.81 -10.96 -11.79
N LEU A 61 11.52 -10.15 -12.76
CA LEU A 61 10.56 -10.38 -13.84
C LEU A 61 11.23 -10.18 -15.19
N THR A 62 10.70 -10.85 -16.20
CA THR A 62 11.15 -10.76 -17.57
C THR A 62 10.27 -9.81 -18.39
N GLU A 63 10.69 -9.44 -19.60
CA GLU A 63 9.88 -8.69 -20.54
C GLU A 63 8.62 -9.46 -20.94
N GLU A 64 8.73 -10.80 -21.06
CA GLU A 64 7.61 -11.69 -21.35
C GLU A 64 6.55 -11.65 -20.24
N ASP A 65 6.99 -11.58 -18.97
CA ASP A 65 6.08 -11.42 -17.83
C ASP A 65 5.32 -10.07 -17.91
N LEU A 66 6.05 -8.97 -18.17
CA LEU A 66 5.42 -7.64 -18.32
C LEU A 66 4.42 -7.61 -19.48
N ASP A 67 4.75 -8.28 -20.57
CA ASP A 67 3.85 -8.45 -21.72
C ASP A 67 2.60 -9.24 -21.36
N GLY A 68 2.67 -10.06 -20.35
CA GLY A 68 1.58 -10.86 -19.78
C GLY A 68 0.65 -10.09 -18.83
N PHE A 69 0.87 -8.80 -18.59
CA PHE A 69 0.01 -8.03 -17.67
C PHE A 69 -1.47 -8.09 -18.07
N ARG A 70 -2.34 -8.47 -17.13
CA ARG A 70 -3.78 -8.71 -17.32
C ARG A 70 -4.10 -9.86 -18.29
N GLN A 71 -3.18 -10.79 -18.49
CA GLN A 71 -3.36 -11.93 -19.35
C GLN A 71 -3.18 -13.27 -18.62
N GLU A 72 -3.43 -13.29 -17.35
CA GLU A 72 -3.23 -14.44 -16.46
C GLU A 72 -4.00 -15.70 -16.89
N LYS A 73 -5.10 -15.55 -17.64
CA LYS A 73 -5.85 -16.68 -18.19
C LYS A 73 -5.35 -17.18 -19.54
N SER A 74 -4.74 -16.31 -20.33
CA SER A 74 -4.28 -16.61 -21.69
C SER A 74 -2.79 -16.93 -21.77
N ARG A 75 -2.01 -16.52 -20.77
CA ARG A 75 -0.57 -16.74 -20.69
C ARG A 75 -0.21 -17.47 -19.39
N GLN A 76 -0.37 -18.77 -19.39
CA GLN A 76 -0.01 -19.59 -18.22
C GLN A 76 1.48 -19.46 -17.89
N GLY A 77 1.78 -19.11 -16.64
CA GLY A 77 3.15 -18.94 -16.14
C GLY A 77 3.74 -17.54 -16.32
N HIS A 78 3.22 -16.73 -17.24
CA HIS A 78 3.71 -15.37 -17.53
C HIS A 78 2.61 -14.30 -17.45
N GLY A 79 1.44 -14.64 -16.93
CA GLY A 79 0.34 -13.70 -16.77
C GLY A 79 0.43 -12.94 -15.46
N LEU A 80 0.68 -11.63 -15.50
CA LEU A 80 0.69 -10.81 -14.30
C LEU A 80 -0.72 -10.30 -13.98
N PRO A 81 -1.25 -10.57 -12.76
CA PRO A 81 -2.56 -10.09 -12.35
C PRO A 81 -2.60 -8.57 -12.16
N SER A 82 -3.78 -7.98 -12.37
CA SER A 82 -4.01 -6.54 -12.20
C SER A 82 -3.77 -6.05 -10.77
N TYR A 83 -4.02 -6.91 -9.79
CA TYR A 83 -3.88 -6.64 -8.37
C TYR A 83 -3.00 -7.69 -7.71
N PRO A 84 -2.42 -7.41 -6.53
CA PRO A 84 -1.69 -8.40 -5.76
C PRO A 84 -2.51 -9.68 -5.57
N HIS A 85 -1.97 -10.80 -6.04
CA HIS A 85 -2.67 -12.08 -6.03
C HIS A 85 -1.75 -13.22 -5.58
N PRO A 86 -1.67 -13.51 -4.26
CA PRO A 86 -0.73 -14.48 -3.70
C PRO A 86 -0.87 -15.92 -4.25
N ARG A 87 -2.09 -16.34 -4.64
CA ARG A 87 -2.27 -17.67 -5.24
C ARG A 87 -1.68 -17.80 -6.64
N MET A 88 -1.66 -16.72 -7.40
CA MET A 88 -1.10 -16.70 -8.76
C MET A 88 0.41 -16.44 -8.75
N MET A 89 0.86 -15.64 -7.79
CA MET A 89 2.26 -15.26 -7.65
C MET A 89 2.72 -15.43 -6.19
N PRO A 90 2.81 -16.67 -5.67
CA PRO A 90 3.06 -16.94 -4.25
C PRO A 90 4.46 -16.52 -3.77
N HIS A 91 5.41 -16.41 -4.69
CA HIS A 91 6.79 -15.94 -4.38
C HIS A 91 6.97 -14.44 -4.59
N PHE A 92 5.92 -13.73 -5.00
CA PHE A 92 5.96 -12.31 -5.29
C PHE A 92 5.07 -11.50 -4.35
N TRP A 93 3.80 -11.89 -4.21
CA TRP A 93 2.83 -11.21 -3.37
C TRP A 93 2.57 -11.95 -2.07
N GLN A 94 2.70 -11.25 -0.94
CA GLN A 94 2.34 -11.80 0.37
C GLN A 94 0.84 -11.70 0.63
N TYR A 95 0.22 -10.58 0.25
CA TYR A 95 -1.17 -10.27 0.59
C TYR A 95 -1.97 -9.89 -0.64
N PRO A 96 -3.23 -10.34 -0.73
CA PRO A 96 -4.16 -9.84 -1.71
C PRO A 96 -4.62 -8.44 -1.29
N THR A 97 -4.56 -7.48 -2.20
CA THR A 97 -5.08 -6.14 -1.98
C THR A 97 -5.88 -5.67 -3.18
N VAL A 98 -6.97 -4.99 -2.89
CA VAL A 98 -7.77 -4.22 -3.83
C VAL A 98 -8.19 -2.94 -3.11
N SER A 99 -8.50 -1.87 -3.81
CA SER A 99 -8.84 -0.59 -3.15
C SER A 99 -10.31 -0.51 -2.71
N MET A 100 -10.77 -1.55 -2.00
CA MET A 100 -12.14 -1.74 -1.51
C MET A 100 -12.22 -1.86 0.02
N GLY A 101 -11.21 -1.41 0.75
CA GLY A 101 -11.18 -1.40 2.21
C GLY A 101 -10.75 -2.71 2.87
N LEU A 102 -10.59 -3.79 2.15
CA LEU A 102 -10.16 -5.07 2.72
C LEU A 102 -8.67 -5.09 3.09
N GLY A 103 -7.84 -4.36 2.35
CA GLY A 103 -6.41 -4.23 2.64
C GLY A 103 -6.14 -3.70 4.05
N PRO A 104 -6.65 -2.52 4.41
CA PRO A 104 -6.49 -1.96 5.76
C PRO A 104 -7.05 -2.86 6.85
N MET A 105 -8.22 -3.45 6.64
CA MET A 105 -8.80 -4.39 7.59
C MET A 105 -7.90 -5.60 7.83
N ASN A 106 -7.42 -6.23 6.77
CA ASN A 106 -6.52 -7.38 6.87
C ASN A 106 -5.17 -7.02 7.50
N ALA A 107 -4.67 -5.80 7.28
CA ALA A 107 -3.45 -5.32 7.91
C ALA A 107 -3.60 -5.20 9.44
N ILE A 108 -4.75 -4.72 9.92
CA ILE A 108 -5.07 -4.67 11.36
C ILE A 108 -5.07 -6.08 11.94
N PHE A 109 -5.77 -7.03 11.31
CA PHE A 109 -5.81 -8.42 11.78
C PHE A 109 -4.45 -9.12 11.70
N GLN A 110 -3.62 -8.78 10.72
CA GLN A 110 -2.25 -9.28 10.66
C GLN A 110 -1.42 -8.76 11.84
N ALA A 111 -1.51 -7.48 12.16
CA ALA A 111 -0.82 -6.89 13.30
C ALA A 111 -1.27 -7.49 14.63
N GLN A 112 -2.58 -7.72 14.80
CA GLN A 112 -3.12 -8.47 15.97
C GLN A 112 -2.58 -9.89 16.04
N THR A 113 -2.56 -10.60 14.89
CA THR A 113 -2.05 -11.98 14.80
C THR A 113 -0.59 -12.02 15.20
N ASN A 114 0.24 -11.11 14.75
CA ASN A 114 1.64 -11.02 15.14
C ASN A 114 1.77 -10.85 16.66
N ARG A 115 1.00 -9.93 17.26
CA ARG A 115 0.96 -9.75 18.72
C ARG A 115 0.52 -11.03 19.44
N TYR A 116 -0.51 -11.68 18.94
CA TYR A 116 -0.99 -12.93 19.51
C TYR A 116 0.09 -14.03 19.49
N LEU A 117 0.77 -14.21 18.36
CA LEU A 117 1.82 -15.22 18.21
C LEU A 117 2.99 -14.96 19.17
N HIS A 118 3.43 -13.71 19.29
CA HIS A 118 4.49 -13.31 20.20
C HIS A 118 4.10 -13.52 21.66
N ASN A 119 2.94 -12.98 22.06
CA ASN A 119 2.49 -13.00 23.46
C ASN A 119 2.22 -14.43 23.99
N ASN A 120 1.90 -15.37 23.08
CA ASN A 120 1.70 -16.77 23.44
C ASN A 120 2.97 -17.64 23.26
N GLY A 121 4.09 -17.05 22.91
CA GLY A 121 5.35 -17.77 22.72
C GLY A 121 5.33 -18.77 21.55
N ILE A 122 4.40 -18.60 20.59
CA ILE A 122 4.27 -19.49 19.44
C ILE A 122 5.34 -19.16 18.39
N LYS A 123 5.56 -17.88 18.16
CA LYS A 123 6.56 -17.35 17.23
C LYS A 123 7.01 -15.96 17.70
N ASP A 124 8.31 -15.71 17.66
CA ASP A 124 8.81 -14.36 17.89
C ASP A 124 8.52 -13.48 16.66
N THR A 125 7.62 -12.55 16.84
CA THR A 125 7.20 -11.55 15.84
C THR A 125 7.36 -10.14 16.38
N SER A 126 8.16 -9.96 17.47
CA SER A 126 8.33 -8.67 18.15
C SER A 126 8.90 -7.59 17.22
N ASP A 127 9.76 -7.99 16.28
CA ASP A 127 10.39 -7.10 15.31
C ASP A 127 9.61 -6.94 14.00
N GLN A 128 8.54 -7.72 13.78
CA GLN A 128 7.78 -7.64 12.54
C GLN A 128 6.83 -6.46 12.54
N HIS A 129 6.92 -5.62 11.51
CA HIS A 129 6.02 -4.49 11.31
C HIS A 129 5.06 -4.74 10.16
N VAL A 130 3.85 -4.22 10.28
CA VAL A 130 2.82 -4.29 9.23
C VAL A 130 2.64 -2.90 8.63
N TRP A 131 2.85 -2.80 7.33
CA TRP A 131 2.70 -1.58 6.55
C TRP A 131 1.52 -1.72 5.59
N ALA A 132 0.60 -0.78 5.59
CA ALA A 132 -0.51 -0.76 4.64
C ALA A 132 -0.53 0.56 3.85
N PHE A 133 -0.43 0.44 2.53
CA PHE A 133 -0.48 1.56 1.60
C PHE A 133 -1.87 1.69 1.01
N LEU A 134 -2.48 2.85 1.22
CA LEU A 134 -3.88 3.13 0.94
C LEU A 134 -4.02 4.38 0.09
N GLY A 135 -5.12 4.47 -0.67
CA GLY A 135 -5.55 5.72 -1.29
C GLY A 135 -6.57 6.46 -0.40
N ASP A 136 -6.65 7.77 -0.57
CA ASP A 136 -7.66 8.59 0.11
C ASP A 136 -9.10 8.19 -0.28
N GLY A 137 -9.32 7.80 -1.54
CA GLY A 137 -10.61 7.27 -2.00
C GLY A 137 -10.97 5.93 -1.36
N GLU A 138 -9.99 5.06 -1.06
CA GLU A 138 -10.22 3.81 -0.35
C GLU A 138 -10.69 4.04 1.09
N MET A 139 -10.34 5.17 1.68
CA MET A 139 -10.79 5.53 3.02
C MET A 139 -12.26 5.93 3.10
N ASP A 140 -12.99 6.02 1.98
CA ASP A 140 -14.45 6.17 1.99
C ASP A 140 -15.17 4.84 2.20
N GLU A 141 -14.52 3.73 1.96
CA GLU A 141 -15.12 2.40 2.17
C GLU A 141 -15.39 2.16 3.66
N PRO A 142 -16.58 1.67 4.02
CA PRO A 142 -16.93 1.38 5.41
C PRO A 142 -15.94 0.41 6.09
N GLU A 143 -15.43 -0.55 5.34
CA GLU A 143 -14.43 -1.52 5.79
C GLU A 143 -13.13 -0.86 6.21
N SER A 144 -12.69 0.20 5.50
CA SER A 144 -11.49 0.96 5.86
C SER A 144 -11.65 1.71 7.17
N ARG A 145 -12.83 2.28 7.40
CA ARG A 145 -13.10 3.13 8.57
C ARG A 145 -13.51 2.34 9.81
N GLY A 146 -14.28 1.28 9.63
CA GLY A 146 -14.92 0.57 10.74
C GLY A 146 -13.96 -0.10 11.71
N GLN A 147 -12.73 -0.39 11.28
CA GLN A 147 -11.76 -1.17 12.05
C GLN A 147 -10.72 -0.32 12.82
N LEU A 148 -10.67 1.00 12.61
CA LEU A 148 -9.60 1.84 13.17
C LEU A 148 -9.57 1.83 14.70
N HIS A 149 -10.73 1.78 15.34
CA HIS A 149 -10.82 1.70 16.81
C HIS A 149 -10.24 0.41 17.39
N ILE A 150 -10.34 -0.70 16.64
CA ILE A 150 -9.77 -1.98 17.09
C ILE A 150 -8.26 -1.83 17.23
N ALA A 151 -7.58 -1.31 16.21
CA ALA A 151 -6.15 -1.11 16.25
C ALA A 151 -5.70 -0.20 17.39
N ALA A 152 -6.44 0.89 17.64
CA ALA A 152 -6.14 1.81 18.75
C ALA A 152 -6.38 1.17 20.12
N ASN A 153 -7.51 0.47 20.30
CA ASN A 153 -7.84 -0.21 21.56
C ASN A 153 -6.82 -1.29 21.91
N ASP A 154 -6.37 -2.05 20.91
CA ASP A 154 -5.36 -3.11 21.09
C ASP A 154 -3.92 -2.55 21.11
N LYS A 155 -3.77 -1.23 20.96
CA LYS A 155 -2.47 -0.54 20.98
C LYS A 155 -1.47 -1.18 20.00
N LEU A 156 -1.88 -1.38 18.76
CA LEU A 156 -1.07 -2.01 17.73
C LEU A 156 0.03 -1.04 17.23
N ASP A 157 1.12 -0.95 17.98
CA ASP A 157 2.29 -0.13 17.64
C ASP A 157 3.17 -0.73 16.53
N ASN A 158 2.89 -1.98 16.15
CA ASN A 158 3.48 -2.68 15.04
C ASN A 158 2.74 -2.49 13.69
N LEU A 159 1.89 -1.47 13.59
CA LEU A 159 1.08 -1.18 12.41
C LEU A 159 1.24 0.27 11.95
N THR A 160 1.49 0.46 10.67
CA THR A 160 1.51 1.79 10.03
C THR A 160 0.65 1.81 8.78
N PHE A 161 -0.27 2.77 8.70
CA PHE A 161 -0.98 3.11 7.47
C PHE A 161 -0.31 4.28 6.78
N VAL A 162 -0.06 4.14 5.49
CA VAL A 162 0.48 5.20 4.63
C VAL A 162 -0.61 5.57 3.62
N ILE A 163 -1.23 6.73 3.81
CA ILE A 163 -2.35 7.18 2.98
C ILE A 163 -1.85 8.19 1.97
N ASN A 164 -1.93 7.83 0.69
CA ASN A 164 -1.62 8.71 -0.42
C ASN A 164 -2.84 9.57 -0.76
N CYS A 165 -2.79 10.82 -0.39
CA CYS A 165 -3.86 11.79 -0.70
C CYS A 165 -3.60 12.46 -2.04
N ASN A 166 -3.85 11.74 -3.14
CA ASN A 166 -3.73 12.26 -4.50
C ASN A 166 -4.99 13.00 -4.98
N LEU A 167 -6.01 13.09 -4.15
CA LEU A 167 -7.27 13.80 -4.39
C LEU A 167 -8.06 13.29 -5.59
N GLN A 168 -7.84 12.06 -6.01
CA GLN A 168 -8.48 11.44 -7.18
C GLN A 168 -9.28 10.20 -6.77
N ARG A 169 -10.43 10.02 -7.40
CA ARG A 169 -11.27 8.82 -7.37
C ARG A 169 -11.50 8.32 -8.78
N LEU A 170 -12.08 7.12 -8.93
CA LEU A 170 -12.41 6.55 -10.24
C LEU A 170 -13.41 7.42 -11.02
N ASP A 171 -14.33 8.06 -10.33
CA ASP A 171 -15.43 8.86 -10.88
C ASP A 171 -15.16 10.38 -10.89
N GLY A 172 -13.97 10.80 -10.47
CA GLY A 172 -13.60 12.21 -10.48
C GLY A 172 -12.76 12.66 -9.27
N PRO A 173 -12.59 13.96 -9.08
CA PRO A 173 -11.86 14.48 -7.94
C PRO A 173 -12.61 14.25 -6.62
N VAL A 174 -11.85 14.08 -5.55
CA VAL A 174 -12.41 13.96 -4.19
C VAL A 174 -13.20 15.20 -3.82
N ARG A 175 -14.40 15.02 -3.23
CA ARG A 175 -15.23 16.13 -2.76
C ARG A 175 -14.50 16.96 -1.70
N GLY A 176 -14.59 18.27 -1.84
CA GLY A 176 -14.05 19.22 -0.84
C GLY A 176 -12.57 19.53 -0.98
N ASN A 177 -11.94 19.06 -2.04
CA ASN A 177 -10.56 19.36 -2.37
C ASN A 177 -9.64 19.25 -1.14
N GLY A 178 -8.85 20.20 -0.76
CA GLY A 178 -7.93 20.12 0.38
C GLY A 178 -8.53 19.75 1.76
N LYS A 179 -9.85 19.66 1.92
CA LYS A 179 -10.49 19.28 3.20
C LYS A 179 -10.38 17.79 3.52
N ILE A 180 -10.24 16.91 2.52
CA ILE A 180 -10.15 15.46 2.76
C ILE A 180 -8.97 15.10 3.66
N VAL A 181 -7.84 15.79 3.52
CA VAL A 181 -6.65 15.56 4.35
C VAL A 181 -6.94 15.88 5.81
N GLN A 182 -7.60 17.00 6.09
CA GLN A 182 -7.99 17.38 7.44
C GLN A 182 -9.08 16.46 8.01
N GLU A 183 -10.02 16.03 7.19
CA GLU A 183 -11.04 15.06 7.59
C GLU A 183 -10.42 13.73 7.99
N LEU A 184 -9.52 13.18 7.18
CA LEU A 184 -8.81 11.95 7.49
C LEU A 184 -7.95 12.12 8.75
N GLU A 185 -7.19 13.22 8.86
CA GLU A 185 -6.41 13.50 10.06
C GLU A 185 -7.28 13.50 11.31
N SER A 186 -8.40 14.19 11.27
CA SER A 186 -9.35 14.29 12.40
C SER A 186 -9.95 12.92 12.72
N TYR A 187 -10.28 12.15 11.70
CA TYR A 187 -10.87 10.83 11.86
C TYR A 187 -9.90 9.84 12.53
N PHE A 188 -8.66 9.78 12.06
CA PHE A 188 -7.64 8.91 12.65
C PHE A 188 -7.27 9.34 14.08
N ARG A 189 -7.09 10.65 14.32
CA ARG A 189 -6.85 11.17 15.68
C ARG A 189 -8.01 10.87 16.63
N GLY A 190 -9.26 11.05 16.16
CA GLY A 190 -10.46 10.71 16.92
C GLY A 190 -10.59 9.22 17.24
N ALA A 191 -10.06 8.35 16.37
CA ALA A 191 -9.98 6.92 16.61
C ALA A 191 -8.80 6.49 17.52
N GLY A 192 -7.94 7.42 17.94
CA GLY A 192 -6.82 7.15 18.85
C GLY A 192 -5.49 6.86 18.17
N TRP A 193 -5.35 7.13 16.87
CA TRP A 193 -4.11 6.94 16.12
C TRP A 193 -3.16 8.14 16.26
N ASN A 194 -1.87 7.86 16.22
CA ASN A 194 -0.85 8.89 16.01
C ASN A 194 -0.78 9.24 14.52
N VAL A 195 -0.95 10.52 14.18
CA VAL A 195 -1.01 10.97 12.77
C VAL A 195 0.14 11.91 12.47
N ILE A 196 0.90 11.56 11.45
CA ILE A 196 1.95 12.38 10.86
C ILE A 196 1.47 12.83 9.48
N LYS A 197 1.46 14.14 9.24
CA LYS A 197 1.08 14.71 7.95
C LYS A 197 2.33 15.18 7.21
N VAL A 198 2.54 14.63 6.01
CA VAL A 198 3.62 15.01 5.11
C VAL A 198 3.02 15.75 3.93
N LEU A 199 3.45 16.98 3.68
CA LEU A 199 2.96 17.80 2.59
C LEU A 199 3.91 17.77 1.39
N TRP A 200 5.18 18.12 1.61
CA TRP A 200 6.25 18.11 0.60
C TRP A 200 7.62 17.96 1.25
N GLY A 201 8.63 17.74 0.42
CA GLY A 201 10.03 17.74 0.84
C GLY A 201 10.62 19.15 0.88
N ARG A 202 11.70 19.30 1.64
CA ARG A 202 12.42 20.59 1.82
C ARG A 202 12.85 21.25 0.50
N GLU A 203 13.10 20.45 -0.53
CA GLU A 203 13.55 20.92 -1.85
C GLU A 203 12.47 21.76 -2.59
N TRP A 204 11.23 21.71 -2.13
CA TRP A 204 10.14 22.53 -2.67
C TRP A 204 10.14 23.96 -2.11
N ASP A 205 10.70 24.18 -0.92
CA ASP A 205 10.68 25.49 -0.27
C ASP A 205 11.32 26.58 -1.17
N PRO A 206 12.53 26.38 -1.77
CA PRO A 206 13.11 27.37 -2.67
C PRO A 206 12.31 27.62 -3.95
N LEU A 207 11.56 26.62 -4.44
CA LEU A 207 10.72 26.77 -5.62
C LEU A 207 9.50 27.63 -5.32
N LEU A 208 8.89 27.42 -4.15
CA LEU A 208 7.72 28.20 -3.71
C LEU A 208 8.12 29.65 -3.39
N GLU A 209 9.29 29.88 -2.78
CA GLU A 209 9.82 31.22 -2.50
C GLU A 209 10.21 32.00 -3.78
N ALA A 210 10.52 31.29 -4.87
CA ALA A 210 10.89 31.93 -6.14
C ALA A 210 9.67 32.35 -7.00
N ASP A 211 8.47 31.89 -6.66
CA ASP A 211 7.22 32.15 -7.40
C ASP A 211 6.42 33.33 -6.79
N ASP A 212 6.88 33.91 -5.66
CA ASP A 212 6.35 35.13 -5.02
C ASP A 212 7.08 36.38 -5.57
#